data_48b7e6a258fb094a950a6c43e317e5bd
#
_entry.id   48b7e6a258fb094a950a6c43e317e5bd
#
_cell.length_a   1.000
_cell.length_b   1.000
_cell.length_c   1.000
_cell.angle_alpha   90.00
_cell.angle_beta   90.00
_cell.angle_gamma   90.00
#
_symmetry.space_group_name_H-M   'P 1'
#
loop_
_entity.id
_entity.type
_entity.pdbx_description
1 polymer ?
#
loop_
_entity_poly.entity_id
_entity_poly.type
_entity_poly.pdbx_seq_one_letter_code
_entity_poly.pdbx_strand_id
1 'polypeptide(L)'
;MYTDGKEVAVHADLKDEKQTEYFPSVHTTATSNDTEDHVVGANEKVTITDNVALKALKLGTEYTLSGILMDATTGEPIVIDGSTIIARRTFTADAHEMTIPLTYELNASQLAGTTTVVFEDLYSDGALLASHSDLKDAEQTVYIPEIHTTAKDQTTGINHTEATKDATIVDTVFYTHLLPGKEYTVTGELRNKATGKPIVIGGKRITASTTFVPEKSEGSVDVIFTFDASIVAPKTVVAFETLTYKGIEVAAHADIEDKDQTIYVPKIHTSAIAEDTEDHVTEATKDVTIVDTVTYEQLEVGREYTVKGVLMDKATGKAVLVDGKEVTSETTFTAEEQNGNVDVIFTFDASALEGTTTVVLKLCIQKEKRLLSMQIFVMLVRPYIFQRSVLMHRMVSMR
;
A
#
# COMPACT_ATOMS: atom_id res chain seq x y z
N MET A 1 3.01 31.34 70.64
CA MET A 1 4.03 31.59 71.67
C MET A 1 3.46 31.16 73.04
N TYR A 2 4.20 30.43 73.82
CA TYR A 2 3.76 29.94 75.12
C TYR A 2 4.77 30.33 76.22
N THR A 3 4.24 30.59 77.40
CA THR A 3 5.04 30.73 78.63
C THR A 3 4.33 29.93 79.75
N ASP A 4 5.09 29.14 80.53
CA ASP A 4 4.56 28.21 81.57
C ASP A 4 3.35 27.35 81.11
N GLY A 5 3.41 26.87 79.89
CA GLY A 5 2.34 26.05 79.27
C GLY A 5 1.07 26.81 78.87
N LYS A 6 1.06 28.14 79.01
CA LYS A 6 -0.07 29.01 78.57
C LYS A 6 0.26 29.73 77.28
N GLU A 7 -0.72 29.78 76.34
CA GLU A 7 -0.63 30.59 75.16
C GLU A 7 -0.65 32.10 75.53
N VAL A 8 0.37 32.82 75.08
CA VAL A 8 0.53 34.25 75.36
C VAL A 8 0.44 35.12 74.10
N ALA A 9 0.64 34.50 72.95
CA ALA A 9 0.43 35.15 71.69
C ALA A 9 0.24 34.09 70.58
N VAL A 10 -0.67 34.33 69.67
CA VAL A 10 -0.91 33.49 68.50
C VAL A 10 -1.05 34.42 67.31
N HIS A 11 -0.51 33.97 66.19
CA HIS A 11 -0.81 34.56 64.88
C HIS A 11 -1.44 33.43 64.05
N ALA A 12 -2.75 33.50 63.83
CA ALA A 12 -3.54 32.44 63.21
C ALA A 12 -4.45 33.07 62.12
N ASP A 13 -3.82 33.83 61.23
CA ASP A 13 -4.52 34.46 60.10
C ASP A 13 -4.21 33.69 58.80
N LEU A 14 -5.19 32.94 58.31
CA LEU A 14 -5.08 32.20 57.05
C LEU A 14 -5.01 33.11 55.81
N LYS A 15 -5.21 34.42 55.97
CA LYS A 15 -5.15 35.42 54.91
C LYS A 15 -3.90 36.27 54.96
N ASP A 16 -2.94 35.95 55.83
CA ASP A 16 -1.70 36.69 55.90
C ASP A 16 -0.78 36.33 54.73
N GLU A 17 -0.75 37.22 53.74
CA GLU A 17 0.05 37.08 52.53
C GLU A 17 1.58 37.01 52.83
N LYS A 18 2.03 37.56 53.95
CA LYS A 18 3.45 37.49 54.34
C LYS A 18 3.87 36.14 54.92
N GLN A 19 2.91 35.27 55.23
CA GLN A 19 3.12 33.90 55.72
C GLN A 19 2.64 32.87 54.71
N THR A 20 2.18 33.32 53.54
CA THR A 20 1.70 32.42 52.47
C THR A 20 2.84 32.02 51.58
N GLU A 21 3.06 30.70 51.43
CA GLU A 21 4.00 30.10 50.48
C GLU A 21 3.19 29.45 49.34
N TYR A 22 3.67 29.60 48.11
CA TYR A 22 3.04 29.04 46.89
C TYR A 22 3.89 27.89 46.39
N PHE A 23 3.26 26.75 46.09
CA PHE A 23 3.85 25.55 45.50
C PHE A 23 3.17 25.27 44.14
N PRO A 24 3.62 25.93 43.08
CA PRO A 24 2.99 25.74 41.76
C PRO A 24 3.03 24.31 41.28
N SER A 25 2.00 23.91 40.54
CA SER A 25 1.95 22.62 39.83
C SER A 25 1.62 22.83 38.35
N VAL A 26 2.12 21.90 37.54
CA VAL A 26 1.93 21.84 36.08
C VAL A 26 1.21 20.56 35.75
N HIS A 27 0.16 20.64 34.96
CA HIS A 27 -0.53 19.49 34.35
C HIS A 27 -0.95 19.91 32.95
N THR A 28 -0.88 19.00 31.96
CA THR A 28 -0.98 19.41 30.57
C THR A 28 -1.74 18.42 29.71
N THR A 29 -2.22 18.90 28.56
CA THR A 29 -2.91 18.08 27.55
C THR A 29 -2.53 18.56 26.16
N ALA A 30 -1.77 17.74 25.43
CA ALA A 30 -1.29 18.04 24.09
C ALA A 30 -2.19 17.46 23.01
N THR A 31 -2.62 18.30 22.06
CA THR A 31 -3.47 17.88 20.95
C THR A 31 -3.03 18.48 19.61
N SER A 32 -3.33 17.78 18.52
CA SER A 32 -3.23 18.35 17.18
C SER A 32 -4.33 19.38 16.94
N ASN A 33 -4.01 20.50 16.33
CA ASN A 33 -5.03 21.48 15.95
C ASN A 33 -5.95 20.99 14.81
N ASP A 34 -5.45 20.09 13.95
CA ASP A 34 -6.22 19.59 12.81
C ASP A 34 -7.25 18.53 13.24
N THR A 35 -6.83 17.57 14.07
CA THR A 35 -7.69 16.47 14.50
C THR A 35 -8.45 16.74 15.79
N GLU A 36 -8.04 17.78 16.54
CA GLU A 36 -8.51 18.08 17.90
C GLU A 36 -8.42 16.85 18.83
N ASP A 37 -7.32 16.08 18.68
CA ASP A 37 -7.05 14.86 19.44
C ASP A 37 -5.53 14.58 19.43
N HIS A 38 -5.11 13.47 20.04
CA HIS A 38 -3.72 13.05 20.17
C HIS A 38 -3.13 12.43 18.88
N VAL A 39 -3.70 12.68 17.71
CA VAL A 39 -3.23 12.16 16.41
C VAL A 39 -2.85 13.32 15.50
N VAL A 40 -1.62 13.30 14.99
CA VAL A 40 -1.06 14.30 14.07
C VAL A 40 -0.73 13.64 12.74
N GLY A 41 -1.09 14.27 11.62
CA GLY A 41 -0.63 13.83 10.30
C GLY A 41 0.86 14.11 10.09
N ALA A 42 1.55 13.20 9.38
CA ALA A 42 2.96 13.38 9.00
C ALA A 42 3.09 14.41 7.84
N ASN A 43 2.66 15.65 8.06
CA ASN A 43 2.60 16.72 7.07
C ASN A 43 3.71 17.74 7.27
N GLU A 44 4.06 18.52 6.22
CA GLU A 44 5.09 19.56 6.26
C GLU A 44 4.76 20.70 7.22
N LYS A 45 3.48 20.92 7.50
CA LYS A 45 3.03 21.97 8.43
C LYS A 45 1.95 21.42 9.32
N VAL A 46 2.31 21.20 10.57
CA VAL A 46 1.36 20.79 11.61
C VAL A 46 1.52 21.69 12.82
N THR A 47 0.45 21.78 13.60
CA THR A 47 0.45 22.52 14.86
C THR A 47 -0.04 21.61 15.97
N ILE A 48 0.79 21.46 17.01
CA ILE A 48 0.43 20.82 18.27
C ILE A 48 0.23 21.94 19.28
N THR A 49 -0.92 21.94 19.97
CA THR A 49 -1.18 22.83 21.09
C THR A 49 -1.23 22.02 22.37
N ASP A 50 -0.37 22.38 23.30
CA ASP A 50 -0.37 21.86 24.65
C ASP A 50 -1.03 22.87 25.60
N ASN A 51 -2.14 22.48 26.20
CA ASN A 51 -2.88 23.31 27.16
C ASN A 51 -2.37 23.02 28.57
N VAL A 52 -1.51 23.90 29.07
CA VAL A 52 -0.85 23.73 30.36
C VAL A 52 -1.69 24.35 31.48
N ALA A 53 -2.28 23.49 32.31
CA ALA A 53 -3.03 23.89 33.52
C ALA A 53 -2.07 24.11 34.70
N LEU A 54 -2.03 25.32 35.20
CA LEU A 54 -1.18 25.77 36.28
C LEU A 54 -2.01 26.05 37.55
N LYS A 55 -1.54 25.65 38.71
CA LYS A 55 -2.19 25.92 39.98
C LYS A 55 -1.21 26.52 40.99
N ALA A 56 -1.76 27.13 42.03
CA ALA A 56 -1.06 27.78 43.13
C ALA A 56 -0.05 28.86 42.67
N LEU A 57 -0.40 29.61 41.63
CA LEU A 57 0.39 30.78 41.16
C LEU A 57 0.24 31.94 42.13
N LYS A 58 1.34 32.70 42.35
CA LYS A 58 1.30 33.97 43.10
C LYS A 58 0.87 35.11 42.18
N LEU A 59 -0.21 35.80 42.55
CA LEU A 59 -0.72 36.92 41.77
C LEU A 59 0.34 38.01 41.53
N GLY A 60 0.35 38.59 40.33
CA GLY A 60 1.26 39.67 39.94
C GLY A 60 2.71 39.21 39.73
N THR A 61 3.02 37.90 39.85
CA THR A 61 4.35 37.36 39.59
C THR A 61 4.46 36.97 38.12
N GLU A 62 5.62 37.27 37.52
CA GLU A 62 5.97 36.85 36.17
C GLU A 62 6.49 35.41 36.18
N TYR A 63 5.98 34.61 35.29
CA TYR A 63 6.36 33.22 35.05
C TYR A 63 6.78 33.02 33.60
N THR A 64 7.72 32.11 33.37
CA THR A 64 8.09 31.62 32.07
C THR A 64 7.80 30.13 32.02
N LEU A 65 6.89 29.73 31.13
CA LEU A 65 6.59 28.34 30.79
C LEU A 65 7.42 27.94 29.57
N SER A 66 8.15 26.83 29.66
CA SER A 66 8.95 26.26 28.56
C SER A 66 8.57 24.82 28.35
N GLY A 67 8.17 24.46 27.13
CA GLY A 67 7.86 23.10 26.77
C GLY A 67 8.81 22.58 25.67
N ILE A 68 9.10 21.30 25.70
CA ILE A 68 9.97 20.58 24.75
C ILE A 68 9.29 19.32 24.26
N LEU A 69 9.35 19.09 22.94
CA LEU A 69 8.82 17.85 22.34
C LEU A 69 9.88 16.74 22.41
N MET A 70 9.51 15.59 23.00
CA MET A 70 10.36 14.43 23.22
C MET A 70 9.89 13.25 22.39
N ASP A 71 10.79 12.40 21.94
CA ASP A 71 10.49 11.08 21.40
C ASP A 71 10.13 10.14 22.57
N ALA A 72 8.92 9.60 22.57
CA ALA A 72 8.41 8.75 23.65
C ALA A 72 9.15 7.41 23.76
N THR A 73 9.80 6.95 22.68
CA THR A 73 10.53 5.68 22.65
C THR A 73 11.94 5.81 23.18
N THR A 74 12.65 6.86 22.77
CA THR A 74 14.06 7.09 23.12
C THR A 74 14.22 7.94 24.37
N GLY A 75 13.23 8.78 24.67
CA GLY A 75 13.32 9.80 25.73
C GLY A 75 14.24 10.98 25.37
N GLU A 76 14.62 11.12 24.10
CA GLU A 76 15.47 12.22 23.63
C GLU A 76 14.61 13.33 23.01
N PRO A 77 15.10 14.59 23.02
CA PRO A 77 14.40 15.68 22.35
C PRO A 77 14.23 15.46 20.85
N ILE A 78 13.06 15.78 20.33
CA ILE A 78 12.82 15.82 18.88
C ILE A 78 13.64 16.93 18.25
N VAL A 79 14.41 16.56 17.21
CA VAL A 79 15.23 17.48 16.42
C VAL A 79 14.79 17.43 14.96
N ILE A 80 14.39 18.57 14.41
CA ILE A 80 14.03 18.74 13.00
C ILE A 80 14.97 19.79 12.39
N ASP A 81 15.62 19.46 11.28
CA ASP A 81 16.59 20.33 10.60
C ASP A 81 17.67 20.89 11.55
N GLY A 82 18.13 20.05 12.49
CA GLY A 82 19.17 20.38 13.46
C GLY A 82 18.71 21.27 14.62
N SER A 83 17.41 21.53 14.74
CA SER A 83 16.83 22.34 15.81
C SER A 83 15.90 21.51 16.70
N THR A 84 16.06 21.63 18.01
CA THR A 84 15.15 21.05 18.99
C THR A 84 13.81 21.78 18.96
N ILE A 85 12.71 21.06 19.04
CA ILE A 85 11.36 21.63 19.03
C ILE A 85 10.98 22.07 20.44
N ILE A 86 11.00 23.40 20.67
CA ILE A 86 10.73 24.03 21.96
C ILE A 86 9.70 25.15 21.76
N ALA A 87 8.72 25.23 22.66
CA ALA A 87 7.84 26.39 22.79
C ALA A 87 8.06 27.09 24.13
N ARG A 88 7.92 28.42 24.16
CA ARG A 88 8.05 29.22 25.38
C ARG A 88 7.01 30.31 25.42
N ARG A 89 6.53 30.59 26.66
CA ARG A 89 5.61 31.71 26.91
C ARG A 89 5.87 32.33 28.28
N THR A 90 6.05 33.65 28.30
CA THR A 90 6.12 34.43 29.53
C THR A 90 4.78 35.11 29.77
N PHE A 91 4.30 35.10 31.00
CA PHE A 91 3.03 35.68 31.41
C PHE A 91 3.10 36.17 32.86
N THR A 92 2.22 37.10 33.22
CA THR A 92 2.03 37.52 34.62
C THR A 92 0.75 36.86 35.14
N ALA A 93 0.82 36.24 36.33
CA ALA A 93 -0.35 35.57 36.90
C ALA A 93 -1.40 36.60 37.36
N ASP A 94 -2.57 36.54 36.77
CA ASP A 94 -3.77 37.29 37.14
C ASP A 94 -4.79 36.47 37.94
N ALA A 95 -4.56 35.13 38.04
CA ALA A 95 -5.30 34.21 38.88
C ALA A 95 -4.35 33.18 39.50
N HIS A 96 -4.79 32.53 40.61
CA HIS A 96 -4.03 31.43 41.22
C HIS A 96 -4.04 30.15 40.42
N GLU A 97 -5.01 29.99 39.50
CA GLU A 97 -5.13 28.89 38.53
C GLU A 97 -5.29 29.50 37.15
N MET A 98 -4.49 29.05 36.19
CA MET A 98 -4.49 29.51 34.80
C MET A 98 -4.25 28.36 33.86
N THR A 99 -4.78 28.44 32.63
CA THR A 99 -4.40 27.54 31.54
C THR A 99 -3.66 28.37 30.48
N ILE A 100 -2.43 27.96 30.19
CA ILE A 100 -1.53 28.64 29.26
C ILE A 100 -1.26 27.71 28.08
N PRO A 101 -1.69 28.04 26.85
CA PRO A 101 -1.35 27.23 25.67
C PRO A 101 0.11 27.47 25.27
N LEU A 102 0.84 26.38 25.02
CA LEU A 102 2.08 26.32 24.28
C LEU A 102 1.78 25.74 22.89
N THR A 103 2.31 26.38 21.84
CA THR A 103 2.07 25.98 20.46
C THR A 103 3.38 25.60 19.79
N TYR A 104 3.41 24.42 19.17
CA TYR A 104 4.53 23.89 18.43
C TYR A 104 4.14 23.82 16.95
N GLU A 105 4.78 24.64 16.13
CA GLU A 105 4.65 24.58 14.66
C GLU A 105 5.86 23.85 14.11
N LEU A 106 5.64 22.75 13.39
CA LEU A 106 6.75 21.90 12.92
C LEU A 106 6.43 21.21 11.59
N ASN A 107 7.49 20.73 10.92
CA ASN A 107 7.41 19.82 9.81
C ASN A 107 7.41 18.38 10.35
N ALA A 108 6.22 17.76 10.44
CA ALA A 108 6.08 16.39 10.93
C ALA A 108 6.32 15.32 9.87
N SER A 109 6.62 15.66 8.60
CA SER A 109 6.88 14.67 7.56
C SER A 109 8.10 13.78 7.87
N GLN A 110 9.05 14.29 8.68
CA GLN A 110 10.22 13.53 9.15
C GLN A 110 9.93 12.68 10.38
N LEU A 111 8.74 12.80 10.95
CA LEU A 111 8.33 12.11 12.19
C LEU A 111 7.30 11.01 11.95
N ALA A 112 7.02 10.66 10.67
CA ALA A 112 6.15 9.53 10.37
C ALA A 112 6.64 8.27 11.12
N GLY A 113 5.72 7.52 11.73
CA GLY A 113 6.07 6.36 12.53
C GLY A 113 6.76 6.71 13.86
N THR A 114 6.40 7.85 14.48
CA THR A 114 6.87 8.21 15.82
C THR A 114 5.72 8.49 16.78
N THR A 115 6.02 8.40 18.06
CA THR A 115 5.15 8.88 19.13
C THR A 115 5.93 9.91 19.92
N THR A 116 5.34 11.08 20.13
CA THR A 116 5.98 12.18 20.86
C THR A 116 5.26 12.43 22.17
N VAL A 117 5.98 13.00 23.15
CA VAL A 117 5.46 13.45 24.44
C VAL A 117 5.96 14.85 24.70
N VAL A 118 5.13 15.73 25.23
CA VAL A 118 5.54 17.09 25.59
C VAL A 118 5.98 17.11 27.06
N PHE A 119 7.12 17.76 27.36
CA PHE A 119 7.57 18.02 28.73
C PHE A 119 7.55 19.51 28.98
N GLU A 120 7.10 19.94 30.17
CA GLU A 120 6.97 21.34 30.55
C GLU A 120 7.70 21.68 31.86
N ASP A 121 8.31 22.85 31.87
CA ASP A 121 8.95 23.45 33.01
C ASP A 121 8.39 24.85 33.25
N LEU A 122 8.04 25.17 34.51
CA LEU A 122 7.60 26.47 34.96
C LEU A 122 8.71 27.16 35.75
N TYR A 123 9.11 28.33 35.30
CA TYR A 123 10.14 29.16 35.93
C TYR A 123 9.59 30.51 36.45
N SER A 124 10.22 31.08 37.49
CA SER A 124 10.11 32.48 37.86
C SER A 124 11.48 32.98 38.30
N ASP A 125 11.87 34.15 37.85
CA ASP A 125 13.21 34.74 38.11
C ASP A 125 14.37 33.77 37.81
N GLY A 126 14.21 32.91 36.79
CA GLY A 126 15.19 31.91 36.39
C GLY A 126 15.25 30.65 37.26
N ALA A 127 14.46 30.57 38.33
CA ALA A 127 14.35 29.37 39.17
C ALA A 127 13.27 28.44 38.66
N LEU A 128 13.58 27.14 38.54
CA LEU A 128 12.59 26.07 38.23
C LEU A 128 11.67 25.89 39.44
N LEU A 129 10.36 26.05 39.26
CA LEU A 129 9.34 25.93 40.29
C LEU A 129 8.53 24.67 40.23
N ALA A 130 8.22 24.22 39.02
CA ALA A 130 7.47 22.98 38.77
C ALA A 130 7.84 22.41 37.42
N SER A 131 7.75 21.11 37.27
CA SER A 131 8.01 20.38 36.04
C SER A 131 6.96 19.27 35.85
N HIS A 132 6.57 19.02 34.60
CA HIS A 132 5.84 17.85 34.19
C HIS A 132 6.62 17.12 33.09
N SER A 133 7.15 15.92 33.39
CA SER A 133 8.06 15.19 32.51
C SER A 133 7.87 13.67 32.69
N ASP A 134 6.75 13.13 32.20
CA ASP A 134 6.44 11.72 32.22
C ASP A 134 6.29 11.20 30.79
N LEU A 135 7.24 10.36 30.33
CA LEU A 135 7.21 9.73 29.00
C LEU A 135 6.00 8.81 28.78
N LYS A 136 5.26 8.48 29.82
CA LYS A 136 4.09 7.59 29.76
C LYS A 136 2.75 8.30 29.96
N ASP A 137 2.78 9.62 30.09
CA ASP A 137 1.55 10.38 30.23
C ASP A 137 0.77 10.38 28.91
N ALA A 138 -0.38 9.71 28.93
CA ALA A 138 -1.23 9.57 27.75
C ALA A 138 -1.84 10.92 27.29
N GLU A 139 -2.03 11.88 28.21
CA GLU A 139 -2.58 13.20 27.88
C GLU A 139 -1.55 14.12 27.23
N GLN A 140 -0.26 13.82 27.39
CA GLN A 140 0.83 14.53 26.73
C GLN A 140 1.33 13.81 25.46
N THR A 141 0.85 12.59 25.22
CA THR A 141 1.33 11.75 24.13
C THR A 141 0.61 12.09 22.83
N VAL A 142 1.37 12.30 21.76
CA VAL A 142 0.85 12.56 20.41
C VAL A 142 1.42 11.52 19.45
N TYR A 143 0.52 10.89 18.69
CA TYR A 143 0.80 9.82 17.75
C TYR A 143 0.93 10.38 16.33
N ILE A 144 2.01 10.03 15.62
CA ILE A 144 2.25 10.41 14.23
C ILE A 144 2.29 9.12 13.41
N PRO A 145 1.16 8.71 12.80
CA PRO A 145 1.04 7.44 12.09
C PRO A 145 1.97 7.29 10.89
N GLU A 146 2.29 6.04 10.58
CA GLU A 146 2.90 5.63 9.33
C GLU A 146 2.17 4.40 8.77
N ILE A 147 2.07 4.30 7.44
CA ILE A 147 1.57 3.12 6.75
C ILE A 147 2.53 2.68 5.65
N HIS A 148 2.61 1.37 5.43
CA HIS A 148 3.18 0.74 4.25
C HIS A 148 2.30 -0.42 3.82
N THR A 149 2.38 -0.85 2.56
CA THR A 149 1.39 -1.79 2.05
C THR A 149 1.99 -2.85 1.14
N THR A 150 1.24 -3.94 0.92
CA THR A 150 1.60 -5.02 0.00
C THR A 150 0.36 -5.49 -0.74
N ALA A 151 0.32 -5.25 -2.05
CA ALA A 151 -0.78 -5.62 -2.91
C ALA A 151 -0.57 -7.00 -3.57
N LYS A 152 -1.59 -7.86 -3.54
CA LYS A 152 -1.58 -9.18 -4.17
C LYS A 152 -2.94 -9.50 -4.77
N ASP A 153 -2.94 -10.22 -5.88
CA ASP A 153 -4.18 -10.81 -6.39
C ASP A 153 -4.66 -11.92 -5.44
N GLN A 154 -5.94 -11.91 -5.11
CA GLN A 154 -6.55 -12.84 -4.15
C GLN A 154 -6.47 -14.30 -4.61
N THR A 155 -6.61 -14.56 -5.91
CA THR A 155 -6.64 -15.90 -6.50
C THR A 155 -5.24 -16.48 -6.61
N THR A 156 -4.29 -15.70 -7.14
CA THR A 156 -2.92 -16.14 -7.39
C THR A 156 -2.04 -16.03 -6.15
N GLY A 157 -2.35 -15.10 -5.24
CA GLY A 157 -1.57 -14.76 -4.05
C GLY A 157 -0.21 -14.12 -4.36
N ILE A 158 -0.04 -13.62 -5.60
CA ILE A 158 1.16 -12.91 -6.07
C ILE A 158 0.76 -11.57 -6.68
N ASN A 159 1.73 -10.81 -7.15
CA ASN A 159 1.54 -9.48 -7.76
C ASN A 159 1.12 -9.53 -9.25
N HIS A 160 0.51 -10.61 -9.69
CA HIS A 160 -0.06 -10.76 -11.04
C HIS A 160 -1.53 -11.13 -10.92
N THR A 161 -2.38 -10.39 -11.66
CA THR A 161 -3.80 -10.67 -11.75
C THR A 161 -4.19 -11.07 -13.16
N GLU A 162 -5.10 -12.06 -13.29
CA GLU A 162 -5.66 -12.44 -14.57
C GLU A 162 -6.59 -11.34 -15.11
N ALA A 163 -6.60 -11.14 -16.43
CA ALA A 163 -7.48 -10.19 -17.11
C ALA A 163 -8.94 -10.66 -17.13
N THR A 164 -9.53 -10.92 -15.98
CA THR A 164 -10.91 -11.37 -15.79
C THR A 164 -11.84 -10.21 -15.42
N LYS A 165 -13.17 -10.45 -15.49
CA LYS A 165 -14.18 -9.43 -15.16
C LYS A 165 -14.29 -9.13 -13.67
N ASP A 166 -13.90 -10.09 -12.82
CA ASP A 166 -14.06 -10.02 -11.38
C ASP A 166 -12.71 -10.23 -10.68
N ALA A 167 -11.66 -9.57 -11.17
CA ALA A 167 -10.35 -9.62 -10.54
C ALA A 167 -10.40 -8.94 -9.16
N THR A 168 -9.78 -9.56 -8.17
CA THR A 168 -9.74 -9.04 -6.81
C THR A 168 -8.29 -8.89 -6.34
N ILE A 169 -7.90 -7.67 -6.00
CA ILE A 169 -6.62 -7.37 -5.37
C ILE A 169 -6.88 -7.12 -3.89
N VAL A 170 -6.11 -7.79 -3.05
CA VAL A 170 -6.05 -7.55 -1.61
C VAL A 170 -4.77 -6.75 -1.35
N ASP A 171 -4.94 -5.54 -0.88
CA ASP A 171 -3.86 -4.70 -0.43
C ASP A 171 -3.83 -4.70 1.10
N THR A 172 -2.82 -5.33 1.69
CA THR A 172 -2.63 -5.38 3.13
C THR A 172 -1.85 -4.16 3.58
N VAL A 173 -2.53 -3.27 4.28
CA VAL A 173 -1.98 -2.04 4.84
C VAL A 173 -1.50 -2.30 6.25
N PHE A 174 -0.19 -2.24 6.46
CA PHE A 174 0.45 -2.28 7.77
C PHE A 174 0.51 -0.85 8.32
N TYR A 175 0.14 -0.70 9.57
CA TYR A 175 0.16 0.60 10.24
C TYR A 175 0.99 0.54 11.53
N THR A 176 1.59 1.67 11.86
CA THR A 176 2.29 1.89 13.13
C THR A 176 1.88 3.23 13.74
N HIS A 177 2.04 3.35 15.07
CA HIS A 177 1.80 4.58 15.82
C HIS A 177 0.36 5.11 15.68
N LEU A 178 -0.64 4.22 15.58
CA LEU A 178 -2.04 4.62 15.71
C LEU A 178 -2.42 4.74 17.20
N LEU A 179 -3.29 5.68 17.51
CA LEU A 179 -3.94 5.77 18.82
C LEU A 179 -4.98 4.66 18.95
N PRO A 180 -4.79 3.67 19.85
CA PRO A 180 -5.70 2.55 19.99
C PRO A 180 -7.12 2.96 20.41
N GLY A 181 -8.11 2.17 19.99
CA GLY A 181 -9.52 2.40 20.35
C GLY A 181 -10.20 3.54 19.59
N LYS A 182 -9.53 4.17 18.65
CA LYS A 182 -10.08 5.22 17.77
C LYS A 182 -10.38 4.65 16.38
N GLU A 183 -11.37 5.23 15.69
CA GLU A 183 -11.76 4.81 14.36
C GLU A 183 -10.90 5.50 13.30
N TYR A 184 -10.35 4.70 12.38
CA TYR A 184 -9.61 5.16 11.20
C TYR A 184 -10.22 4.60 9.93
N THR A 185 -10.00 5.30 8.81
CA THR A 185 -10.37 4.80 7.49
C THR A 185 -9.17 4.82 6.56
N VAL A 186 -8.85 3.67 5.95
CA VAL A 186 -7.92 3.58 4.83
C VAL A 186 -8.71 3.63 3.55
N THR A 187 -8.30 4.49 2.63
CA THR A 187 -8.84 4.56 1.27
C THR A 187 -7.72 4.30 0.28
N GLY A 188 -7.93 3.30 -0.60
CA GLY A 188 -7.00 2.95 -1.65
C GLY A 188 -7.50 3.38 -3.03
N GLU A 189 -6.57 3.72 -3.94
CA GLU A 189 -6.82 4.05 -5.35
C GLU A 189 -5.81 3.32 -6.25
N LEU A 190 -6.29 2.61 -7.29
CA LEU A 190 -5.39 2.00 -8.27
C LEU A 190 -4.99 3.01 -9.33
N ARG A 191 -3.67 3.14 -9.58
CA ARG A 191 -3.06 4.02 -10.57
C ARG A 191 -2.31 3.26 -11.66
N ASN A 192 -2.33 3.79 -12.86
CA ASN A 192 -1.50 3.28 -13.96
C ASN A 192 -0.04 3.66 -13.72
N LYS A 193 0.86 2.68 -13.59
CA LYS A 193 2.28 2.90 -13.31
C LYS A 193 2.96 3.80 -14.34
N ALA A 194 2.67 3.61 -15.62
CA ALA A 194 3.32 4.36 -16.70
C ALA A 194 2.92 5.85 -16.77
N THR A 195 1.73 6.20 -16.25
CA THR A 195 1.20 7.57 -16.37
C THR A 195 0.96 8.27 -15.03
N GLY A 196 1.02 7.55 -13.91
CA GLY A 196 0.66 8.03 -12.58
C GLY A 196 -0.83 8.36 -12.41
N LYS A 197 -1.66 8.20 -13.46
CA LYS A 197 -3.07 8.57 -13.42
C LYS A 197 -3.94 7.47 -12.83
N PRO A 198 -5.04 7.83 -12.14
CA PRO A 198 -6.01 6.85 -11.65
C PRO A 198 -6.53 5.95 -12.78
N ILE A 199 -6.73 4.67 -12.47
CA ILE A 199 -7.45 3.75 -13.35
C ILE A 199 -8.94 4.09 -13.32
N VAL A 200 -9.54 4.26 -14.50
CA VAL A 200 -10.96 4.61 -14.66
C VAL A 200 -11.66 3.57 -15.50
N ILE A 201 -12.74 2.98 -14.99
CA ILE A 201 -13.62 2.05 -15.69
C ILE A 201 -15.05 2.61 -15.65
N GLY A 202 -15.67 2.75 -16.82
CA GLY A 202 -17.03 3.31 -16.91
C GLY A 202 -17.17 4.72 -16.34
N GLY A 203 -16.12 5.54 -16.40
CA GLY A 203 -16.10 6.90 -15.86
C GLY A 203 -15.85 6.98 -14.36
N LYS A 204 -15.64 5.84 -13.65
CA LYS A 204 -15.35 5.79 -12.21
C LYS A 204 -13.92 5.34 -11.95
N ARG A 205 -13.26 5.99 -10.99
CA ARG A 205 -11.96 5.54 -10.48
C ARG A 205 -12.13 4.21 -9.75
N ILE A 206 -11.11 3.35 -9.82
CA ILE A 206 -11.06 2.13 -9.03
C ILE A 206 -10.51 2.51 -7.66
N THR A 207 -11.39 2.54 -6.68
CA THR A 207 -11.09 2.84 -5.29
C THR A 207 -11.73 1.81 -4.38
N ALA A 208 -11.14 1.60 -3.21
CA ALA A 208 -11.70 0.79 -2.14
C ALA A 208 -11.42 1.46 -0.79
N SER A 209 -12.16 1.12 0.25
CA SER A 209 -11.91 1.66 1.58
C SER A 209 -12.30 0.65 2.66
N THR A 210 -11.57 0.71 3.78
CA THR A 210 -11.84 -0.08 4.98
C THR A 210 -11.78 0.83 6.20
N THR A 211 -12.82 0.79 7.03
CA THR A 211 -12.87 1.49 8.33
C THR A 211 -12.64 0.48 9.44
N PHE A 212 -11.79 0.81 10.41
CA PHE A 212 -11.39 -0.08 11.48
C PHE A 212 -11.03 0.66 12.77
N VAL A 213 -11.02 -0.06 13.88
CA VAL A 213 -10.59 0.43 15.19
C VAL A 213 -9.40 -0.43 15.64
N PRO A 214 -8.17 0.09 15.67
CA PRO A 214 -7.01 -0.66 16.10
C PRO A 214 -7.06 -0.95 17.60
N GLU A 215 -6.78 -2.20 17.98
CA GLU A 215 -6.62 -2.59 19.40
C GLU A 215 -5.24 -2.22 19.95
N LYS A 216 -4.25 -2.08 19.05
CA LYS A 216 -2.86 -1.73 19.36
C LYS A 216 -2.39 -0.63 18.40
N SER A 217 -1.31 0.03 18.78
CA SER A 217 -0.70 1.09 17.95
C SER A 217 -0.11 0.57 16.63
N GLU A 218 0.10 -0.73 16.50
CA GLU A 218 0.62 -1.40 15.30
C GLU A 218 -0.25 -2.59 14.90
N GLY A 219 -0.32 -2.88 13.60
CA GLY A 219 -1.09 -3.98 13.05
C GLY A 219 -1.27 -3.87 11.54
N SER A 220 -2.31 -4.50 11.02
CA SER A 220 -2.65 -4.43 9.60
C SER A 220 -4.15 -4.50 9.36
N VAL A 221 -4.57 -4.02 8.19
CA VAL A 221 -5.93 -4.08 7.68
C VAL A 221 -5.90 -4.26 6.17
N ASP A 222 -6.87 -4.99 5.61
CA ASP A 222 -6.95 -5.20 4.17
C ASP A 222 -7.88 -4.19 3.51
N VAL A 223 -7.44 -3.65 2.36
CA VAL A 223 -8.24 -2.88 1.41
C VAL A 223 -8.44 -3.74 0.16
N ILE A 224 -9.70 -4.02 -0.20
CA ILE A 224 -10.04 -5.00 -1.22
C ILE A 224 -10.60 -4.29 -2.46
N PHE A 225 -9.87 -4.37 -3.58
CA PHE A 225 -10.29 -3.84 -4.87
C PHE A 225 -10.87 -4.97 -5.72
N THR A 226 -12.09 -4.77 -6.23
CA THR A 226 -12.72 -5.68 -7.21
C THR A 226 -13.06 -4.89 -8.47
N PHE A 227 -12.58 -5.35 -9.63
CA PHE A 227 -12.74 -4.63 -10.89
C PHE A 227 -12.63 -5.55 -12.12
N ASP A 228 -13.06 -5.04 -13.27
CA ASP A 228 -12.90 -5.72 -14.56
C ASP A 228 -11.47 -5.51 -15.09
N ALA A 229 -10.58 -6.45 -14.79
CA ALA A 229 -9.19 -6.42 -15.24
C ALA A 229 -9.04 -6.62 -16.75
N SER A 230 -10.05 -7.19 -17.45
CA SER A 230 -10.04 -7.36 -18.91
C SER A 230 -10.03 -6.01 -19.67
N ILE A 231 -10.57 -4.96 -19.04
CA ILE A 231 -10.54 -3.58 -19.55
C ILE A 231 -9.21 -2.91 -19.23
N VAL A 232 -8.56 -3.30 -18.13
CA VAL A 232 -7.30 -2.74 -17.68
C VAL A 232 -6.11 -3.30 -18.44
N ALA A 233 -6.12 -4.60 -18.78
CA ALA A 233 -5.05 -5.26 -19.52
C ALA A 233 -4.81 -4.65 -20.94
N PRO A 234 -3.56 -4.51 -21.41
CA PRO A 234 -2.31 -4.78 -20.70
C PRO A 234 -1.83 -3.53 -19.93
N LYS A 235 -1.77 -3.57 -18.63
CA LYS A 235 -1.22 -2.47 -17.82
C LYS A 235 -0.58 -3.00 -16.55
N THR A 236 0.38 -2.23 -16.05
CA THR A 236 0.86 -2.36 -14.68
C THR A 236 0.18 -1.29 -13.85
N VAL A 237 -0.37 -1.66 -12.71
CA VAL A 237 -1.05 -0.76 -11.78
C VAL A 237 -0.31 -0.73 -10.45
N VAL A 238 -0.44 0.39 -9.72
CA VAL A 238 0.10 0.56 -8.37
C VAL A 238 -1.02 1.01 -7.47
N ALA A 239 -1.13 0.41 -6.30
CA ALA A 239 -2.07 0.84 -5.28
C ALA A 239 -1.48 2.03 -4.51
N PHE A 240 -2.30 3.03 -4.20
CA PHE A 240 -1.95 4.19 -3.37
C PHE A 240 -2.95 4.28 -2.25
N GLU A 241 -2.49 4.38 -1.01
CA GLU A 241 -3.33 4.38 0.18
C GLU A 241 -3.20 5.68 0.96
N THR A 242 -4.33 6.11 1.49
CA THR A 242 -4.43 7.24 2.40
C THR A 242 -5.15 6.80 3.66
N LEU A 243 -4.52 7.01 4.81
CA LEU A 243 -5.11 6.80 6.13
C LEU A 243 -5.69 8.11 6.64
N THR A 244 -6.96 8.09 7.03
CA THR A 244 -7.63 9.25 7.62
C THR A 244 -8.11 8.98 9.04
N TYR A 245 -8.04 10.01 9.88
CA TYR A 245 -8.61 10.06 11.22
C TYR A 245 -9.54 11.27 11.31
N LYS A 246 -10.81 11.08 11.73
CA LYS A 246 -11.85 12.12 11.71
C LYS A 246 -11.97 12.85 10.36
N GLY A 247 -11.68 12.16 9.25
CA GLY A 247 -11.68 12.73 7.90
C GLY A 247 -10.44 13.56 7.52
N ILE A 248 -9.46 13.67 8.40
CA ILE A 248 -8.17 14.33 8.16
C ILE A 248 -7.16 13.26 7.75
N GLU A 249 -6.38 13.51 6.69
CA GLU A 249 -5.26 12.65 6.29
C GLU A 249 -4.16 12.69 7.36
N VAL A 250 -3.81 11.50 7.87
CA VAL A 250 -2.78 11.36 8.93
C VAL A 250 -1.58 10.56 8.48
N ALA A 251 -1.71 9.72 7.44
CA ALA A 251 -0.60 9.06 6.77
C ALA A 251 -1.01 8.69 5.34
N ALA A 252 -0.04 8.56 4.45
CA ALA A 252 -0.24 8.07 3.09
C ALA A 252 0.94 7.21 2.65
N HIS A 253 0.66 6.22 1.78
CA HIS A 253 1.66 5.49 1.03
C HIS A 253 1.33 5.64 -0.47
N ALA A 254 2.17 6.40 -1.19
CA ALA A 254 1.88 6.86 -2.54
C ALA A 254 3.15 6.90 -3.42
N ASP A 255 3.93 5.80 -3.40
CA ASP A 255 5.11 5.65 -4.23
C ASP A 255 4.80 4.85 -5.49
N ILE A 256 4.84 5.52 -6.68
CA ILE A 256 4.56 4.88 -7.98
C ILE A 256 5.61 3.82 -8.35
N GLU A 257 6.79 3.86 -7.75
CA GLU A 257 7.88 2.92 -8.01
C GLU A 257 7.91 1.74 -7.02
N ASP A 258 7.04 1.76 -6.00
CA ASP A 258 6.98 0.68 -5.03
C ASP A 258 6.60 -0.65 -5.69
N LYS A 259 7.48 -1.65 -5.52
CA LYS A 259 7.33 -2.98 -6.11
C LYS A 259 6.31 -3.83 -5.35
N ASP A 260 6.19 -3.61 -4.05
CA ASP A 260 5.25 -4.37 -3.20
C ASP A 260 3.81 -3.94 -3.42
N GLN A 261 3.59 -2.73 -3.95
CA GLN A 261 2.28 -2.21 -4.38
C GLN A 261 2.00 -2.39 -5.87
N THR A 262 2.98 -2.88 -6.64
CA THR A 262 2.87 -3.02 -8.09
C THR A 262 2.17 -4.32 -8.46
N ILE A 263 1.06 -4.23 -9.21
CA ILE A 263 0.32 -5.38 -9.77
C ILE A 263 0.41 -5.36 -11.30
N TYR A 264 0.81 -6.48 -11.87
CA TYR A 264 0.85 -6.70 -13.30
C TYR A 264 -0.48 -7.29 -13.79
N VAL A 265 -1.04 -6.71 -14.86
CA VAL A 265 -2.23 -7.21 -15.56
C VAL A 265 -1.81 -7.57 -16.99
N PRO A 266 -1.20 -8.76 -17.19
CA PRO A 266 -0.62 -9.13 -18.47
C PRO A 266 -1.66 -9.46 -19.52
N LYS A 267 -1.21 -9.44 -20.78
CA LYS A 267 -1.97 -9.92 -21.93
C LYS A 267 -1.07 -10.71 -22.85
N ILE A 268 -1.64 -11.73 -23.49
CA ILE A 268 -0.96 -12.50 -24.54
C ILE A 268 -1.76 -12.49 -25.82
N HIS A 269 -1.06 -12.50 -26.96
CA HIS A 269 -1.59 -12.74 -28.30
C HIS A 269 -0.79 -13.85 -28.92
N THR A 270 -1.38 -14.60 -29.85
CA THR A 270 -0.65 -15.65 -30.53
C THR A 270 -0.89 -15.65 -32.02
N SER A 271 0.09 -16.12 -32.78
CA SER A 271 -0.01 -16.35 -34.21
C SER A 271 0.74 -17.63 -34.54
N ALA A 272 0.00 -18.65 -34.96
CA ALA A 272 0.54 -19.96 -35.31
C ALA A 272 0.67 -20.11 -36.84
N ILE A 273 1.83 -20.59 -37.32
CA ILE A 273 2.09 -20.88 -38.72
C ILE A 273 2.72 -22.28 -38.85
N ALA A 274 2.51 -22.92 -39.99
CA ALA A 274 3.28 -24.13 -40.31
C ALA A 274 4.68 -23.73 -40.79
N GLU A 275 5.68 -24.44 -40.31
CA GLU A 275 7.10 -24.13 -40.59
C GLU A 275 7.44 -24.31 -42.06
N ASP A 276 6.85 -25.34 -42.72
CA ASP A 276 7.12 -25.71 -44.11
C ASP A 276 6.54 -24.72 -45.14
N THR A 277 5.43 -24.09 -44.83
CA THR A 277 4.75 -23.16 -45.74
C THR A 277 4.83 -21.70 -45.31
N GLU A 278 5.29 -21.44 -44.09
CA GLU A 278 5.25 -20.10 -43.44
C GLU A 278 3.82 -19.48 -43.50
N ASP A 279 2.77 -20.33 -43.52
CA ASP A 279 1.36 -19.94 -43.63
C ASP A 279 0.48 -20.79 -42.72
N HIS A 280 -0.82 -20.50 -42.73
CA HIS A 280 -1.87 -21.23 -41.97
C HIS A 280 -2.38 -22.51 -42.69
N VAL A 281 -1.72 -22.94 -43.74
CA VAL A 281 -2.09 -24.11 -44.54
C VAL A 281 -0.87 -25.00 -44.70
N THR A 282 -1.02 -26.29 -44.38
CA THR A 282 0.03 -27.29 -44.56
C THR A 282 -0.53 -28.61 -45.01
N GLU A 283 0.31 -29.50 -45.57
CA GLU A 283 -0.04 -30.86 -45.91
C GLU A 283 -0.19 -31.72 -44.64
N ALA A 284 -1.14 -32.64 -44.64
CA ALA A 284 -1.34 -33.61 -43.59
C ALA A 284 -0.32 -34.76 -43.66
N THR A 285 0.94 -34.47 -43.30
CA THR A 285 2.07 -35.41 -43.32
C THR A 285 2.39 -35.95 -41.92
N LYS A 286 3.37 -36.88 -41.84
CA LYS A 286 3.78 -37.50 -40.58
C LYS A 286 4.58 -36.54 -39.67
N ASP A 287 5.25 -35.56 -40.25
CA ASP A 287 6.16 -34.67 -39.55
C ASP A 287 5.76 -33.22 -39.84
N VAL A 288 4.65 -32.81 -39.25
CA VAL A 288 4.20 -31.40 -39.32
C VAL A 288 4.72 -30.64 -38.12
N THR A 289 5.36 -29.49 -38.38
CA THR A 289 5.77 -28.53 -37.34
C THR A 289 4.92 -27.27 -37.43
N ILE A 290 4.26 -26.92 -36.32
CA ILE A 290 3.55 -25.65 -36.14
C ILE A 290 4.36 -24.80 -35.15
N VAL A 291 4.75 -23.60 -35.59
CA VAL A 291 5.39 -22.58 -34.73
C VAL A 291 4.31 -21.60 -34.35
N ASP A 292 4.01 -21.53 -33.04
CA ASP A 292 3.07 -20.57 -32.50
C ASP A 292 3.80 -19.50 -31.71
N THR A 293 3.97 -18.33 -32.30
CA THR A 293 4.60 -17.18 -31.68
C THR A 293 3.63 -16.49 -30.73
N VAL A 294 3.95 -16.53 -29.46
CA VAL A 294 3.21 -15.89 -28.36
C VAL A 294 3.82 -14.53 -28.08
N THR A 295 3.10 -13.47 -28.40
CA THR A 295 3.43 -12.12 -27.98
C THR A 295 2.87 -11.85 -26.61
N TYR A 296 3.69 -11.42 -25.69
CA TYR A 296 3.28 -11.06 -24.33
C TYR A 296 3.48 -9.58 -24.05
N GLU A 297 2.62 -9.03 -23.19
CA GLU A 297 2.63 -7.64 -22.74
C GLU A 297 2.48 -7.57 -21.22
N GLN A 298 3.23 -6.68 -20.57
CA GLN A 298 3.21 -6.40 -19.14
C GLN A 298 3.54 -7.61 -18.25
N LEU A 299 4.53 -8.42 -18.63
CA LEU A 299 5.14 -9.39 -17.71
C LEU A 299 6.15 -8.69 -16.78
N GLU A 300 6.38 -9.26 -15.61
CA GLU A 300 7.42 -8.81 -14.69
C GLU A 300 8.80 -9.25 -15.19
N VAL A 301 9.71 -8.28 -15.37
CA VAL A 301 11.08 -8.54 -15.85
C VAL A 301 11.86 -9.37 -14.84
N GLY A 302 12.61 -10.34 -15.35
CA GLY A 302 13.43 -11.27 -14.54
C GLY A 302 12.66 -12.45 -13.96
N ARG A 303 11.34 -12.56 -14.20
CA ARG A 303 10.52 -13.70 -13.77
C ARG A 303 10.48 -14.79 -14.84
N GLU A 304 10.38 -16.03 -14.37
CA GLU A 304 10.23 -17.21 -15.24
C GLU A 304 8.75 -17.51 -15.48
N TYR A 305 8.39 -17.72 -16.74
CA TYR A 305 7.05 -18.04 -17.20
C TYR A 305 7.07 -19.30 -18.05
N THR A 306 5.99 -20.07 -18.03
CA THR A 306 5.78 -21.21 -18.91
C THR A 306 4.52 -20.98 -19.74
N VAL A 307 4.65 -21.03 -21.05
CA VAL A 307 3.52 -21.02 -21.98
C VAL A 307 3.22 -22.45 -22.38
N LYS A 308 1.99 -22.92 -22.13
CA LYS A 308 1.50 -24.22 -22.54
C LYS A 308 0.49 -24.07 -23.66
N GLY A 309 0.60 -24.92 -24.66
CA GLY A 309 -0.31 -24.95 -25.80
C GLY A 309 -0.95 -26.34 -26.00
N VAL A 310 -2.21 -26.34 -26.45
CA VAL A 310 -2.94 -27.53 -26.85
C VAL A 310 -3.52 -27.29 -28.22
N LEU A 311 -3.31 -28.26 -29.16
CA LEU A 311 -3.92 -28.22 -30.48
C LEU A 311 -5.36 -28.75 -30.40
N MET A 312 -6.34 -27.96 -30.86
CA MET A 312 -7.76 -28.27 -30.79
C MET A 312 -8.32 -28.42 -32.18
N ASP A 313 -9.20 -29.41 -32.39
CA ASP A 313 -10.06 -29.47 -33.57
C ASP A 313 -11.14 -28.41 -33.46
N LYS A 314 -11.18 -27.50 -34.43
CA LYS A 314 -12.09 -26.34 -34.41
C LYS A 314 -13.55 -26.72 -34.55
N ALA A 315 -13.85 -27.82 -35.27
CA ALA A 315 -15.23 -28.27 -35.51
C ALA A 315 -15.84 -28.92 -34.27
N THR A 316 -15.03 -29.69 -33.54
CA THR A 316 -15.50 -30.45 -32.37
C THR A 316 -15.24 -29.73 -31.04
N GLY A 317 -14.31 -28.77 -31.02
CA GLY A 317 -13.85 -28.11 -29.79
C GLY A 317 -13.08 -29.04 -28.83
N LYS A 318 -12.60 -30.20 -29.33
CA LYS A 318 -11.84 -31.18 -28.54
C LYS A 318 -10.35 -31.11 -28.89
N ALA A 319 -9.50 -31.56 -27.95
CA ALA A 319 -8.10 -31.72 -28.22
C ALA A 319 -7.86 -32.71 -29.39
N VAL A 320 -6.91 -32.37 -30.26
CA VAL A 320 -6.43 -33.27 -31.30
C VAL A 320 -5.63 -34.38 -30.63
N LEU A 321 -5.98 -35.64 -31.00
CA LEU A 321 -5.30 -36.82 -30.50
C LEU A 321 -4.45 -37.45 -31.60
N VAL A 322 -3.20 -37.72 -31.30
CA VAL A 322 -2.28 -38.53 -32.13
C VAL A 322 -1.85 -39.71 -31.28
N ASP A 323 -2.08 -40.94 -31.77
CA ASP A 323 -1.85 -42.18 -31.01
C ASP A 323 -2.51 -42.17 -29.62
N GLY A 324 -3.71 -41.56 -29.51
CA GLY A 324 -4.46 -41.48 -28.26
C GLY A 324 -3.95 -40.45 -27.23
N LYS A 325 -2.98 -39.64 -27.60
CA LYS A 325 -2.44 -38.56 -26.76
C LYS A 325 -2.78 -37.20 -27.35
N GLU A 326 -3.05 -36.24 -26.48
CA GLU A 326 -3.25 -34.85 -26.88
C GLU A 326 -1.98 -34.26 -27.48
N VAL A 327 -2.11 -33.48 -28.55
CA VAL A 327 -1.02 -32.70 -29.14
C VAL A 327 -0.82 -31.45 -28.32
N THR A 328 0.20 -31.46 -27.49
CA THR A 328 0.54 -30.36 -26.58
C THR A 328 2.00 -29.96 -26.75
N SER A 329 2.31 -28.70 -26.41
CA SER A 329 3.68 -28.22 -26.31
C SER A 329 3.78 -27.17 -25.23
N GLU A 330 4.97 -26.98 -24.68
CA GLU A 330 5.26 -25.93 -23.70
C GLU A 330 6.64 -25.33 -23.91
N THR A 331 6.77 -24.04 -23.59
CA THR A 331 8.03 -23.33 -23.58
C THR A 331 8.17 -22.56 -22.28
N THR A 332 9.29 -22.72 -21.58
CA THR A 332 9.63 -21.95 -20.38
C THR A 332 10.71 -20.93 -20.73
N PHE A 333 10.51 -19.70 -20.29
CA PHE A 333 11.42 -18.57 -20.54
C PHE A 333 11.45 -17.59 -19.39
N THR A 334 12.50 -16.81 -19.28
CA THR A 334 12.55 -15.64 -18.39
C THR A 334 12.24 -14.40 -19.19
N ALA A 335 11.31 -13.56 -18.73
CA ALA A 335 10.99 -12.30 -19.38
C ALA A 335 12.15 -11.31 -19.20
N GLU A 336 12.88 -11.02 -20.27
CA GLU A 336 13.97 -10.03 -20.26
C GLU A 336 13.44 -8.59 -20.33
N GLU A 337 12.26 -8.43 -20.93
CA GLU A 337 11.53 -7.16 -21.05
C GLU A 337 10.05 -7.38 -20.69
N GLN A 338 9.34 -6.30 -20.35
CA GLN A 338 7.90 -6.37 -20.05
C GLN A 338 7.06 -6.83 -21.24
N ASN A 339 7.52 -6.59 -22.45
CA ASN A 339 6.85 -6.96 -23.69
C ASN A 339 7.82 -7.70 -24.60
N GLY A 340 7.36 -8.78 -25.21
CA GLY A 340 8.23 -9.59 -26.08
C GLY A 340 7.49 -10.75 -26.73
N ASN A 341 8.25 -11.68 -27.29
CA ASN A 341 7.72 -12.88 -27.94
C ASN A 341 8.44 -14.13 -27.46
N VAL A 342 7.71 -15.26 -27.51
CA VAL A 342 8.27 -16.61 -27.32
C VAL A 342 7.56 -17.59 -28.22
N ASP A 343 8.28 -18.53 -28.80
CA ASP A 343 7.73 -19.56 -29.67
C ASP A 343 7.38 -20.83 -28.88
N VAL A 344 6.22 -21.40 -29.18
CA VAL A 344 5.77 -22.72 -28.71
C VAL A 344 5.66 -23.62 -29.92
N ILE A 345 6.50 -24.64 -30.02
CA ILE A 345 6.69 -25.47 -31.20
C ILE A 345 5.97 -26.79 -30.99
N PHE A 346 5.07 -27.16 -31.93
CA PHE A 346 4.37 -28.41 -31.96
C PHE A 346 4.88 -29.24 -33.14
N THR A 347 5.39 -30.44 -32.88
CA THR A 347 5.78 -31.41 -33.93
C THR A 347 4.99 -32.69 -33.72
N PHE A 348 4.23 -33.11 -34.73
CA PHE A 348 3.34 -34.27 -34.60
C PHE A 348 2.98 -34.91 -35.96
N ASP A 349 2.46 -36.14 -35.95
CA ASP A 349 1.90 -36.82 -37.13
C ASP A 349 0.50 -36.29 -37.43
N ALA A 350 0.35 -35.51 -38.49
CA ALA A 350 -0.91 -34.94 -38.96
C ALA A 350 -1.62 -35.80 -40.01
N SER A 351 -1.10 -37.00 -40.36
CA SER A 351 -1.65 -37.84 -41.45
C SER A 351 -3.15 -38.11 -41.32
N ALA A 352 -3.68 -38.18 -40.11
CA ALA A 352 -5.10 -38.39 -39.82
C ALA A 352 -5.94 -37.12 -39.83
N LEU A 353 -5.33 -35.95 -40.05
CA LEU A 353 -6.00 -34.64 -39.95
C LEU A 353 -6.35 -34.03 -41.30
N GLU A 354 -6.22 -34.82 -42.41
CA GLU A 354 -6.63 -34.34 -43.72
C GLU A 354 -8.07 -33.81 -43.71
N GLY A 355 -8.28 -32.60 -44.23
CA GLY A 355 -9.61 -31.97 -44.27
C GLY A 355 -10.07 -31.34 -42.94
N THR A 356 -9.22 -31.37 -41.90
CA THR A 356 -9.56 -30.74 -40.61
C THR A 356 -9.06 -29.34 -40.50
N THR A 357 -9.63 -28.57 -39.59
CA THR A 357 -9.19 -27.24 -39.23
C THR A 357 -8.88 -27.23 -37.73
N THR A 358 -7.68 -26.81 -37.37
CA THR A 358 -7.25 -26.79 -35.98
C THR A 358 -7.03 -25.37 -35.47
N VAL A 359 -6.99 -25.20 -34.14
CA VAL A 359 -6.66 -23.97 -33.45
C VAL A 359 -5.79 -24.28 -32.24
N VAL A 360 -4.82 -23.47 -31.95
CA VAL A 360 -4.00 -23.62 -30.74
C VAL A 360 -4.57 -22.77 -29.60
N LEU A 361 -4.85 -23.41 -28.47
CA LEU A 361 -5.17 -22.71 -27.22
C LEU A 361 -3.94 -22.58 -26.35
N LYS A 362 -3.82 -21.46 -25.63
CA LYS A 362 -2.67 -21.12 -24.80
C LYS A 362 -3.04 -20.82 -23.37
N LEU A 363 -2.11 -21.17 -22.47
CA LEU A 363 -2.11 -20.80 -21.07
C LEU A 363 -0.70 -20.33 -20.69
N CYS A 364 -0.58 -19.13 -20.16
CA CYS A 364 0.66 -18.61 -19.60
C CYS A 364 0.64 -18.76 -18.08
N ILE A 365 1.69 -19.36 -17.50
CA ILE A 365 1.78 -19.69 -16.08
C ILE A 365 3.10 -19.15 -15.52
N GLN A 366 3.05 -18.55 -14.34
CA GLN A 366 4.24 -18.20 -13.57
C GLN A 366 4.64 -19.35 -12.63
N LYS A 367 5.94 -19.71 -12.54
CA LYS A 367 6.44 -20.97 -11.97
C LYS A 367 6.32 -21.14 -10.44
N GLU A 368 6.20 -20.11 -9.63
CA GLU A 368 6.35 -20.24 -8.18
C GLU A 368 5.09 -20.63 -7.37
N LYS A 369 3.92 -20.72 -7.99
CA LYS A 369 2.74 -21.31 -7.34
C LYS A 369 1.90 -22.09 -8.35
N ARG A 370 1.60 -23.37 -8.03
CA ARG A 370 0.58 -24.14 -8.70
C ARG A 370 -0.72 -23.35 -8.69
N LEU A 371 -1.09 -22.78 -9.82
CA LEU A 371 -2.43 -22.23 -10.03
C LEU A 371 -3.40 -23.41 -9.98
N LEU A 372 -4.27 -23.43 -8.98
CA LEU A 372 -5.31 -24.45 -8.80
C LEU A 372 -6.50 -24.24 -9.74
N SER A 373 -6.50 -23.27 -10.63
CA SER A 373 -7.55 -23.07 -11.61
C SER A 373 -6.98 -22.88 -13.01
N MET A 374 -7.31 -23.83 -13.86
CA MET A 374 -7.07 -23.81 -15.28
C MET A 374 -8.13 -22.88 -15.93
N GLN A 375 -7.86 -21.57 -15.99
CA GLN A 375 -8.66 -20.69 -16.83
C GLN A 375 -7.98 -20.57 -18.19
N ILE A 376 -8.69 -21.08 -19.19
CA ILE A 376 -8.29 -21.06 -20.59
C ILE A 376 -8.59 -19.67 -21.13
N PHE A 377 -7.56 -18.87 -21.43
CA PHE A 377 -7.73 -17.68 -22.27
C PHE A 377 -8.04 -18.16 -23.69
N VAL A 378 -9.31 -18.18 -24.05
CA VAL A 378 -9.74 -18.44 -25.43
C VAL A 378 -9.49 -17.19 -26.23
N MET A 379 -8.35 -17.12 -26.92
CA MET A 379 -8.16 -16.17 -28.01
C MET A 379 -8.50 -16.86 -29.33
N LEU A 380 -9.33 -16.20 -30.11
CA LEU A 380 -9.65 -16.60 -31.50
C LEU A 380 -8.38 -16.49 -32.35
N VAL A 381 -7.68 -17.59 -32.54
CA VAL A 381 -6.59 -17.71 -33.49
C VAL A 381 -7.16 -18.17 -34.82
N ARG A 382 -6.55 -17.71 -35.92
CA ARG A 382 -6.98 -18.10 -37.28
C ARG A 382 -6.87 -19.63 -37.46
N PRO A 383 -7.85 -20.28 -38.13
CA PRO A 383 -7.88 -21.73 -38.27
C PRO A 383 -6.80 -22.24 -39.21
N TYR A 384 -6.19 -23.38 -38.88
CA TYR A 384 -5.34 -24.16 -39.74
C TYR A 384 -6.19 -25.04 -40.65
N ILE A 385 -5.82 -25.13 -41.94
CA ILE A 385 -6.48 -25.98 -42.94
C ILE A 385 -5.43 -26.94 -43.48
N PHE A 386 -5.60 -28.25 -43.20
CA PHE A 386 -4.79 -29.31 -43.78
C PHE A 386 -5.31 -29.66 -45.19
N GLN A 387 -4.43 -29.60 -46.20
CA GLN A 387 -4.77 -29.95 -47.58
C GLN A 387 -4.23 -31.31 -47.97
N ARG A 388 -4.87 -31.93 -48.93
CA ARG A 388 -4.46 -33.20 -49.51
C ARG A 388 -3.35 -32.99 -50.50
N SER A 389 -2.27 -33.81 -50.47
CA SER A 389 -1.26 -33.82 -51.51
C SER A 389 -1.87 -34.36 -52.81
N VAL A 390 -2.01 -33.49 -53.82
CA VAL A 390 -2.38 -33.93 -55.17
C VAL A 390 -1.09 -34.20 -55.91
N LEU A 391 -0.69 -35.49 -55.95
CA LEU A 391 0.33 -35.97 -56.87
C LEU A 391 -0.17 -35.82 -58.31
N MET A 392 0.14 -34.70 -58.98
CA MET A 392 -0.01 -34.59 -60.41
C MET A 392 1.07 -35.43 -61.10
N HIS A 393 0.69 -36.64 -61.50
CA HIS A 393 1.43 -37.35 -62.53
C HIS A 393 1.29 -36.60 -63.84
N ARG A 394 2.32 -35.83 -64.20
CA ARG A 394 2.47 -35.34 -65.56
C ARG A 394 2.82 -36.53 -66.47
N MET A 395 1.80 -37.13 -67.13
CA MET A 395 2.02 -37.94 -68.28
C MET A 395 2.57 -37.04 -69.41
N VAL A 396 3.90 -37.17 -69.65
CA VAL A 396 4.50 -36.66 -70.89
C VAL A 396 4.06 -37.61 -72.02
N SER A 397 3.09 -37.21 -72.83
CA SER A 397 2.79 -37.85 -74.12
C SER A 397 3.74 -37.25 -75.15
N MET A 398 4.70 -38.07 -75.61
CA MET A 398 5.37 -37.84 -76.86
C MET A 398 4.39 -38.10 -78.02
N ARG A 399 4.20 -37.08 -78.85
CA ARG A 399 4.15 -37.20 -80.34
C ARG A 399 4.34 -35.81 -80.93
#